data_22c192ff93372e9e46184509fa3760e2
#
_entry.id   22c192ff93372e9e46184509fa3760e2
#
_cell.length_a   1.000
_cell.length_b   1.000
_cell.length_c   1.000
_cell.angle_alpha   90.00
_cell.angle_beta   90.00
_cell.angle_gamma   90.00
#
_symmetry.space_group_name_H-M   'P 1'
#
loop_
_entity.id
_entity.type
_entity.pdbx_description
1 polymer ?
#
loop_
_entity_poly.entity_id
_entity_poly.type
_entity_poly.pdbx_seq_one_letter_code
_entity_poly.pdbx_strand_id
1 'polypeptide(L)'
;SASLVGSEMCIRDRLKGSADVFLYPGHVNAITGTALCESLTEEGVSGVVAGFTAKELLTALAVSLKRYQEGKPFFVNCYPRVVTAEGSKEAQRLVDELMESCDSEWRGLGVIPDSGMKLRKEWEMFDARVKYQIPEMEGRANPACRCGDVLQGKCKPSDCKVFGKVCTPKHPVGACMVSNEGACSAYFMYGV
;
A
#
# COMPACT_ATOMS: atom_id res chain seq x y z
N SER A 1 -7.73 -5.79 -15.90
CA SER A 1 -7.47 -4.85 -14.94
C SER A 1 -6.20 -3.99 -15.08
N ALA A 2 -6.12 -3.26 -16.20
CA ALA A 2 -5.03 -2.32 -16.43
C ALA A 2 -4.94 -1.22 -15.35
N SER A 3 -6.06 -0.86 -14.71
CA SER A 3 -6.11 0.22 -13.72
C SER A 3 -5.52 -0.16 -12.37
N LEU A 4 -5.75 -1.38 -11.87
CA LEU A 4 -5.10 -1.86 -10.64
C LEU A 4 -3.58 -2.00 -10.85
N VAL A 5 -3.18 -2.53 -12.01
CA VAL A 5 -1.77 -2.64 -12.40
C VAL A 5 -1.12 -1.26 -12.53
N GLY A 6 -1.81 -0.29 -13.13
CA GLY A 6 -1.29 1.08 -13.26
C GLY A 6 -1.04 1.76 -11.93
N SER A 7 -1.98 1.69 -10.98
CA SER A 7 -1.85 2.31 -9.66
C SER A 7 -0.71 1.69 -8.83
N GLU A 8 -0.56 0.39 -8.85
CA GLU A 8 0.53 -0.31 -8.16
C GLU A 8 1.89 0.06 -8.75
N MET A 9 2.01 0.16 -10.07
CA MET A 9 3.25 0.56 -10.74
C MET A 9 3.70 1.98 -10.38
N CYS A 10 2.81 2.95 -10.37
CA CYS A 10 3.14 4.34 -10.06
C CYS A 10 3.61 4.52 -8.61
N ILE A 11 2.98 3.84 -7.65
CA ILE A 11 3.40 3.87 -6.24
C ILE A 11 4.75 3.16 -6.08
N ARG A 12 4.92 2.01 -6.71
CA ARG A 12 6.14 1.22 -6.69
C ARG A 12 7.36 2.02 -7.15
N ASP A 13 7.27 2.75 -8.27
CA ASP A 13 8.41 3.51 -8.79
C ASP A 13 8.92 4.55 -7.80
N ARG A 14 8.02 5.08 -6.95
CA ARG A 14 8.39 6.00 -5.87
C ARG A 14 8.99 5.30 -4.65
N LEU A 15 8.70 4.02 -4.46
CA LEU A 15 9.19 3.23 -3.33
C LEU A 15 10.39 2.35 -3.71
N LYS A 16 10.75 2.27 -4.99
CA LYS A 16 11.89 1.48 -5.47
C LYS A 16 13.19 1.92 -4.76
N GLY A 17 13.89 0.95 -4.18
CA GLY A 17 15.11 1.19 -3.40
C GLY A 17 14.86 1.68 -1.97
N SER A 18 13.61 1.82 -1.52
CA SER A 18 13.29 2.19 -0.14
C SER A 18 13.31 1.00 0.82
N ALA A 19 13.22 -0.23 0.31
CA ALA A 19 13.27 -1.47 1.06
C ALA A 19 13.95 -2.57 0.24
N ASP A 20 14.59 -3.51 0.94
CA ASP A 20 15.26 -4.66 0.32
C ASP A 20 14.26 -5.73 -0.11
N VAL A 21 13.16 -5.89 0.63
CA VAL A 21 12.11 -6.87 0.38
C VAL A 21 10.75 -6.28 0.74
N PHE A 22 9.77 -6.45 -0.14
CA PHE A 22 8.38 -6.06 0.09
C PHE A 22 7.55 -7.24 0.59
N LEU A 23 6.72 -7.00 1.60
CA LEU A 23 5.66 -7.92 1.99
C LEU A 23 4.35 -7.48 1.30
N TYR A 24 3.92 -8.22 0.31
CA TYR A 24 2.68 -7.96 -0.40
C TYR A 24 1.47 -8.50 0.39
N PRO A 25 0.42 -7.70 0.55
CA PRO A 25 -0.76 -8.10 1.32
C PRO A 25 -1.59 -9.13 0.53
N GLY A 26 -1.77 -10.31 1.11
CA GLY A 26 -2.45 -11.42 0.44
C GLY A 26 -3.88 -11.13 -0.02
N HIS A 27 -4.61 -10.23 0.65
CA HIS A 27 -5.98 -9.89 0.23
C HIS A 27 -6.02 -9.10 -1.09
N VAL A 28 -5.01 -8.28 -1.37
CA VAL A 28 -4.88 -7.59 -2.67
C VAL A 28 -4.54 -8.62 -3.75
N ASN A 29 -3.52 -9.45 -3.51
CA ASN A 29 -3.10 -10.46 -4.47
C ASN A 29 -4.14 -11.57 -4.69
N ALA A 30 -5.07 -11.79 -3.75
CA ALA A 30 -6.22 -12.68 -3.99
C ALA A 30 -7.13 -12.17 -5.12
N ILE A 31 -7.16 -10.86 -5.34
CA ILE A 31 -7.90 -10.23 -6.44
C ILE A 31 -7.02 -10.13 -7.69
N THR A 32 -5.84 -9.51 -7.56
CA THR A 32 -4.99 -9.16 -8.71
C THR A 32 -4.17 -10.33 -9.25
N GLY A 33 -3.94 -11.37 -8.45
CA GLY A 33 -2.99 -12.44 -8.76
C GLY A 33 -1.54 -12.07 -8.45
N THR A 34 -0.59 -12.88 -8.92
CA THR A 34 0.85 -12.69 -8.64
C THR A 34 1.65 -12.18 -9.82
N ALA A 35 1.09 -12.17 -11.02
CA ALA A 35 1.83 -11.89 -12.26
C ALA A 35 2.60 -10.55 -12.22
N LEU A 36 1.99 -9.50 -11.66
CA LEU A 36 2.66 -8.21 -11.49
C LEU A 36 3.84 -8.31 -10.52
N CYS A 37 3.64 -8.94 -9.36
CA CYS A 37 4.70 -9.10 -8.36
C CYS A 37 5.88 -9.91 -8.90
N GLU A 38 5.62 -10.88 -9.77
CA GLU A 38 6.64 -11.69 -10.45
C GLU A 38 7.43 -10.84 -11.45
N SER A 39 6.75 -10.03 -12.28
CA SER A 39 7.42 -9.16 -13.25
C SER A 39 8.34 -8.11 -12.60
N LEU A 40 8.02 -7.67 -11.37
CA LEU A 40 8.87 -6.75 -10.60
C LEU A 40 10.24 -7.33 -10.25
N THR A 41 10.35 -8.64 -10.20
CA THR A 41 11.63 -9.33 -9.95
C THR A 41 12.63 -9.07 -11.07
N GLU A 42 12.17 -8.96 -12.32
CA GLU A 42 13.00 -8.62 -13.47
C GLU A 42 13.56 -7.20 -13.37
N GLU A 43 12.88 -6.33 -12.64
CA GLU A 43 13.31 -4.96 -12.35
C GLU A 43 14.16 -4.84 -11.07
N GLY A 44 14.52 -5.96 -10.46
CA GLY A 44 15.35 -6.02 -9.26
C GLY A 44 14.58 -5.82 -7.94
N VAL A 45 13.24 -5.87 -7.95
CA VAL A 45 12.42 -5.75 -6.74
C VAL A 45 12.14 -7.13 -6.17
N SER A 46 12.48 -7.34 -4.90
CA SER A 46 12.17 -8.58 -4.19
C SER A 46 10.88 -8.46 -3.38
N GLY A 47 10.08 -9.53 -3.35
CA GLY A 47 8.85 -9.52 -2.60
C GLY A 47 8.29 -10.89 -2.24
N VAL A 48 7.47 -10.88 -1.20
CA VAL A 48 6.80 -12.07 -0.67
C VAL A 48 5.34 -11.74 -0.42
N VAL A 49 4.42 -12.55 -0.96
CA VAL A 49 3.00 -12.45 -0.59
C VAL A 49 2.77 -13.15 0.75
N ALA A 50 2.16 -12.45 1.70
CA ALA A 50 1.88 -12.96 3.03
C ALA A 50 0.38 -12.96 3.35
N GLY A 51 -0.06 -13.96 4.12
CA GLY A 51 -1.35 -13.91 4.82
C GLY A 51 -1.24 -13.11 6.12
N PHE A 52 -2.30 -13.14 6.94
CA PHE A 52 -2.45 -12.23 8.09
C PHE A 52 -2.40 -12.94 9.44
N THR A 53 -2.24 -14.27 9.47
CA THR A 53 -2.02 -14.98 10.73
C THR A 53 -0.56 -14.88 11.17
N ALA A 54 -0.30 -15.00 12.47
CA ALA A 54 1.08 -14.99 13.00
C ALA A 54 1.98 -16.03 12.28
N LYS A 55 1.46 -17.22 12.02
CA LYS A 55 2.20 -18.27 11.30
C LYS A 55 2.54 -17.84 9.88
N GLU A 56 1.59 -17.26 9.14
CA GLU A 56 1.80 -16.81 7.76
C GLU A 56 2.81 -15.67 7.68
N LEU A 57 2.71 -14.70 8.59
CA LEU A 57 3.65 -13.58 8.68
C LEU A 57 5.07 -14.06 9.04
N LEU A 58 5.21 -14.91 10.03
CA LEU A 58 6.51 -15.47 10.42
C LEU A 58 7.12 -16.32 9.29
N THR A 59 6.30 -17.09 8.57
CA THR A 59 6.75 -17.85 7.40
C THR A 59 7.26 -16.91 6.31
N ALA A 60 6.50 -15.85 5.98
CA ALA A 60 6.89 -14.88 4.98
C ALA A 60 8.20 -14.15 5.36
N LEU A 61 8.36 -13.77 6.63
CA LEU A 61 9.61 -13.17 7.13
C LEU A 61 10.79 -14.13 7.04
N ALA A 62 10.63 -15.38 7.45
CA ALA A 62 11.69 -16.40 7.38
C ALA A 62 12.12 -16.66 5.92
N VAL A 63 11.15 -16.76 5.00
CA VAL A 63 11.42 -16.90 3.57
C VAL A 63 12.14 -15.67 3.02
N SER A 64 11.68 -14.47 3.38
CA SER A 64 12.31 -13.21 2.97
C SER A 64 13.77 -13.16 3.37
N LEU A 65 14.09 -13.45 4.63
CA LEU A 65 15.47 -13.46 5.13
C LEU A 65 16.34 -14.51 4.44
N LYS A 66 15.81 -15.73 4.25
CA LYS A 66 16.53 -16.80 3.56
C LYS A 66 16.85 -16.44 2.13
N ARG A 67 15.88 -15.92 1.39
CA ARG A 67 16.04 -15.56 -0.03
C ARG A 67 16.93 -14.32 -0.20
N TYR A 68 16.83 -13.36 0.71
CA TYR A 68 17.68 -12.17 0.69
C TYR A 68 19.16 -12.52 0.79
N GLN A 69 19.52 -13.53 1.59
CA GLN A 69 20.90 -14.04 1.71
C GLN A 69 21.46 -14.63 0.42
N GLU A 70 20.59 -15.04 -0.53
CA GLU A 70 21.01 -15.56 -1.84
C GLU A 70 21.50 -14.44 -2.78
N GLY A 71 21.27 -13.17 -2.44
CA GLY A 71 21.79 -11.98 -3.15
C GLY A 71 21.21 -11.77 -4.55
N LYS A 72 20.05 -12.35 -4.84
CA LYS A 72 19.33 -12.19 -6.12
C LYS A 72 17.91 -11.74 -5.87
N PRO A 73 17.33 -10.93 -6.76
CA PRO A 73 15.90 -10.60 -6.70
C PRO A 73 15.05 -11.86 -6.73
N PHE A 74 13.95 -11.84 -5.98
CA PHE A 74 13.06 -12.99 -5.86
C PHE A 74 11.62 -12.58 -5.64
N PHE A 75 10.71 -13.46 -6.06
CA PHE A 75 9.30 -13.43 -5.67
C PHE A 75 8.91 -14.78 -5.06
N VAL A 76 8.14 -14.77 -3.98
CA VAL A 76 7.59 -15.98 -3.36
C VAL A 76 6.16 -15.74 -2.89
N ASN A 77 5.24 -16.59 -3.32
CA ASN A 77 3.89 -16.63 -2.76
C ASN A 77 3.87 -17.55 -1.52
N CYS A 78 3.84 -16.95 -0.33
CA CYS A 78 3.70 -17.66 0.95
C CYS A 78 2.23 -17.81 1.40
N TYR A 79 1.26 -17.46 0.54
CA TYR A 79 -0.18 -17.58 0.81
C TYR A 79 -0.95 -18.34 -0.28
N PRO A 80 -0.42 -19.50 -0.76
CA PRO A 80 -0.95 -20.20 -1.94
C PRO A 80 -2.37 -20.79 -1.75
N ARG A 81 -2.86 -20.90 -0.51
CA ARG A 81 -4.22 -21.37 -0.24
C ARG A 81 -5.31 -20.39 -0.66
N VAL A 82 -4.96 -19.13 -0.88
CA VAL A 82 -5.89 -18.04 -1.25
C VAL A 82 -5.44 -17.34 -2.53
N VAL A 83 -4.13 -17.12 -2.67
CA VAL A 83 -3.55 -16.36 -3.78
C VAL A 83 -3.09 -17.28 -4.88
N THR A 84 -3.65 -17.13 -6.06
CA THR A 84 -3.28 -17.81 -7.30
C THR A 84 -2.54 -16.87 -8.26
N ALA A 85 -1.94 -17.40 -9.30
CA ALA A 85 -1.26 -16.59 -10.31
C ALA A 85 -2.23 -15.62 -11.01
N GLU A 86 -3.43 -16.08 -11.34
CA GLU A 86 -4.44 -15.31 -12.06
C GLU A 86 -5.29 -14.39 -11.17
N GLY A 87 -5.31 -14.65 -9.85
CA GLY A 87 -6.23 -13.98 -8.92
C GLY A 87 -7.70 -14.34 -9.15
N SER A 88 -8.60 -13.47 -8.70
CA SER A 88 -10.04 -13.64 -8.86
C SER A 88 -10.53 -12.96 -10.15
N LYS A 89 -10.75 -13.71 -11.20
CA LYS A 89 -11.28 -13.19 -12.48
C LYS A 89 -12.62 -12.49 -12.32
N GLU A 90 -13.49 -12.98 -11.44
CA GLU A 90 -14.78 -12.35 -11.18
C GLU A 90 -14.62 -10.99 -10.50
N ALA A 91 -13.75 -10.87 -9.50
CA ALA A 91 -13.48 -9.59 -8.84
C ALA A 91 -12.82 -8.59 -9.81
N GLN A 92 -11.89 -9.06 -10.65
CA GLN A 92 -11.25 -8.24 -11.69
C GLN A 92 -12.30 -7.73 -12.70
N ARG A 93 -13.19 -8.62 -13.16
CA ARG A 93 -14.29 -8.24 -14.06
C ARG A 93 -15.20 -7.16 -13.46
N LEU A 94 -15.57 -7.30 -12.18
CA LEU A 94 -16.38 -6.31 -11.49
C LEU A 94 -15.67 -4.97 -11.36
N VAL A 95 -14.38 -4.98 -11.03
CA VAL A 95 -13.57 -3.76 -10.96
C VAL A 95 -13.52 -3.08 -12.33
N ASP A 96 -13.26 -3.83 -13.40
CA ASP A 96 -13.18 -3.28 -14.77
C ASP A 96 -14.53 -2.75 -15.27
N GLU A 97 -15.63 -3.35 -14.83
CA GLU A 97 -16.99 -2.91 -15.16
C GLU A 97 -17.40 -1.63 -14.44
N LEU A 98 -17.03 -1.53 -13.14
CA LEU A 98 -17.55 -0.47 -12.27
C LEU A 98 -16.61 0.72 -12.13
N MET A 99 -15.29 0.52 -12.28
CA MET A 99 -14.28 1.49 -11.91
C MET A 99 -13.32 1.80 -13.06
N GLU A 100 -12.70 2.97 -12.98
CA GLU A 100 -11.63 3.41 -13.87
C GLU A 100 -10.52 4.08 -13.07
N SER A 101 -9.28 4.08 -13.60
CA SER A 101 -8.16 4.75 -12.97
C SER A 101 -8.33 6.26 -12.98
N CYS A 102 -7.77 6.92 -11.98
CA CYS A 102 -7.70 8.36 -11.90
C CYS A 102 -6.45 8.79 -11.14
N ASP A 103 -6.07 10.05 -11.34
CA ASP A 103 -5.05 10.68 -10.52
C ASP A 103 -5.55 10.76 -9.08
N SER A 104 -4.66 10.49 -8.13
CA SER A 104 -5.03 10.52 -6.72
C SER A 104 -3.95 11.19 -5.89
N GLU A 105 -4.40 12.01 -4.93
CA GLU A 105 -3.51 12.63 -3.96
C GLU A 105 -3.26 11.68 -2.79
N TRP A 106 -2.00 11.29 -2.63
CA TRP A 106 -1.55 10.45 -1.53
C TRP A 106 -0.88 11.32 -0.46
N ARG A 107 -1.41 11.27 0.73
CA ARG A 107 -0.93 12.09 1.85
C ARG A 107 0.56 11.84 2.11
N GLY A 108 1.36 12.92 1.98
CA GLY A 108 2.82 12.86 2.12
C GLY A 108 3.59 12.44 0.86
N LEU A 109 2.90 12.00 -0.20
CA LEU A 109 3.50 11.64 -1.49
C LEU A 109 3.10 12.60 -2.62
N GLY A 110 2.02 13.38 -2.43
CA GLY A 110 1.43 14.27 -3.43
C GLY A 110 0.57 13.53 -4.45
N VAL A 111 0.26 14.19 -5.55
CA VAL A 111 -0.52 13.61 -6.64
C VAL A 111 0.33 12.60 -7.41
N ILE A 112 -0.21 11.41 -7.59
CA ILE A 112 0.38 10.35 -8.40
C ILE A 112 -0.61 10.04 -9.52
N PRO A 113 -0.21 10.18 -10.80
CA PRO A 113 -1.07 9.87 -11.93
C PRO A 113 -1.53 8.41 -11.92
N ASP A 114 -2.76 8.15 -12.32
CA ASP A 114 -3.36 6.82 -12.46
C ASP A 114 -3.26 5.91 -11.21
N SER A 115 -3.08 6.50 -10.03
CA SER A 115 -2.87 5.76 -8.78
C SER A 115 -4.10 5.57 -7.92
N GLY A 116 -5.19 6.19 -8.28
CA GLY A 116 -6.50 6.03 -7.64
C GLY A 116 -7.50 5.33 -8.52
N MET A 117 -8.66 5.07 -7.96
CA MET A 117 -9.80 4.50 -8.65
C MET A 117 -11.05 5.32 -8.36
N LYS A 118 -11.85 5.56 -9.38
CA LYS A 118 -13.16 6.19 -9.26
C LYS A 118 -14.21 5.36 -9.98
N LEU A 119 -15.47 5.54 -9.62
CA LEU A 119 -16.56 4.92 -10.36
C LEU A 119 -16.62 5.46 -11.80
N ARG A 120 -16.89 4.60 -12.76
CA ARG A 120 -17.21 5.02 -14.13
C ARG A 120 -18.46 5.86 -14.15
N LYS A 121 -18.61 6.69 -15.16
CA LYS A 121 -19.71 7.65 -15.29
C LYS A 121 -21.09 7.01 -15.18
N GLU A 122 -21.26 5.80 -15.73
CA GLU A 122 -22.51 5.04 -15.70
C GLU A 122 -22.93 4.66 -14.26
N TRP A 123 -21.98 4.61 -13.33
CA TRP A 123 -22.17 4.23 -11.94
C TRP A 123 -22.03 5.40 -10.96
N GLU A 124 -21.81 6.62 -11.46
CA GLU A 124 -21.58 7.82 -10.65
C GLU A 124 -22.74 8.11 -9.67
N MET A 125 -23.95 7.71 -9.99
CA MET A 125 -25.12 7.82 -9.11
C MET A 125 -24.95 7.08 -7.78
N PHE A 126 -24.04 6.10 -7.71
CA PHE A 126 -23.70 5.36 -6.49
C PHE A 126 -22.53 5.96 -5.74
N ASP A 127 -21.85 6.98 -6.30
CA ASP A 127 -20.78 7.69 -5.58
C ASP A 127 -21.41 8.54 -4.47
N ALA A 128 -21.01 8.26 -3.22
CA ALA A 128 -21.50 8.99 -2.06
C ALA A 128 -21.16 10.49 -2.12
N ARG A 129 -20.02 10.85 -2.72
CA ARG A 129 -19.62 12.26 -2.86
C ARG A 129 -20.58 13.01 -3.77
N VAL A 130 -20.93 12.39 -4.89
CA VAL A 130 -21.89 12.96 -5.85
C VAL A 130 -23.30 12.97 -5.26
N LYS A 131 -23.72 11.83 -4.74
CA LYS A 131 -25.07 11.63 -4.20
C LYS A 131 -25.41 12.56 -3.03
N TYR A 132 -24.46 12.78 -2.14
CA TYR A 132 -24.64 13.59 -0.93
C TYR A 132 -23.99 14.97 -1.03
N GLN A 133 -23.46 15.33 -2.19
CA GLN A 133 -22.79 16.60 -2.45
C GLN A 133 -21.74 16.93 -1.38
N ILE A 134 -20.91 15.93 -1.04
CA ILE A 134 -19.88 16.07 -0.01
C ILE A 134 -18.82 17.06 -0.50
N PRO A 135 -18.63 18.19 0.19
CA PRO A 135 -17.65 19.19 -0.23
C PRO A 135 -16.22 18.62 -0.17
N GLU A 136 -15.41 18.95 -1.15
CA GLU A 136 -13.98 18.68 -1.06
C GLU A 136 -13.37 19.57 0.03
N MET A 137 -12.75 18.92 0.99
CA MET A 137 -12.04 19.59 2.08
C MET A 137 -10.54 19.51 1.82
N GLU A 138 -9.92 20.66 1.58
CA GLU A 138 -8.46 20.71 1.51
C GLU A 138 -7.83 20.32 2.85
N GLY A 139 -7.08 19.25 2.86
CA GLY A 139 -6.29 18.84 4.02
C GLY A 139 -5.11 19.77 4.24
N ARG A 140 -4.95 20.30 5.46
CA ARG A 140 -3.76 21.10 5.81
C ARG A 140 -2.63 20.15 6.22
N ALA A 141 -1.57 20.09 5.41
CA ALA A 141 -0.35 19.41 5.77
C ALA A 141 0.38 20.21 6.88
N ASN A 142 0.79 19.53 7.94
CA ASN A 142 1.66 20.15 8.94
C ASN A 142 3.12 20.03 8.47
N PRO A 143 3.84 21.14 8.26
CA PRO A 143 5.22 21.09 7.74
C PRO A 143 6.22 20.40 8.66
N ALA A 144 5.90 20.26 9.94
CA ALA A 144 6.74 19.51 10.88
C ALA A 144 6.51 17.97 10.83
N CYS A 145 5.47 17.52 10.12
CA CYS A 145 5.15 16.09 9.97
C CYS A 145 5.98 15.46 8.86
N ARG A 146 6.65 14.36 9.17
CA ARG A 146 7.46 13.59 8.22
C ARG A 146 6.78 12.31 7.74
N CYS A 147 5.45 12.30 7.68
CA CYS A 147 4.66 11.13 7.28
C CYS A 147 5.11 10.57 5.92
N GLY A 148 5.34 11.42 4.92
CA GLY A 148 5.81 11.01 3.60
C GLY A 148 7.20 10.34 3.62
N ASP A 149 8.12 10.84 4.44
CA ASP A 149 9.45 10.24 4.58
C ASP A 149 9.40 8.89 5.29
N VAL A 150 8.53 8.78 6.32
CA VAL A 150 8.31 7.51 7.04
C VAL A 150 7.73 6.45 6.10
N LEU A 151 6.73 6.82 5.29
CA LEU A 151 6.11 5.90 4.30
C LEU A 151 7.11 5.44 3.23
N GLN A 152 8.07 6.29 2.88
CA GLN A 152 9.13 5.97 1.94
C GLN A 152 10.35 5.29 2.58
N GLY A 153 10.30 4.96 3.87
CA GLY A 153 11.44 4.33 4.58
C GLY A 153 12.65 5.25 4.79
N LYS A 154 12.54 6.55 4.47
CA LYS A 154 13.65 7.51 4.59
C LYS A 154 13.99 7.89 6.02
N CYS A 155 13.07 7.69 6.96
CA CYS A 155 13.28 7.90 8.39
C CYS A 155 12.34 7.03 9.22
N LYS A 156 12.70 6.83 10.49
CA LYS A 156 11.82 6.15 11.46
C LYS A 156 10.78 7.13 12.02
N PRO A 157 9.64 6.65 12.52
CA PRO A 157 8.66 7.49 13.22
C PRO A 157 9.27 8.33 14.36
N SER A 158 10.22 7.77 15.13
CA SER A 158 10.94 8.44 16.20
C SER A 158 11.77 9.65 15.75
N ASP A 159 12.17 9.71 14.49
CA ASP A 159 12.94 10.83 13.94
C ASP A 159 12.07 12.05 13.61
N CYS A 160 10.75 11.89 13.66
CA CYS A 160 9.80 12.97 13.45
C CYS A 160 9.65 13.83 14.71
N LYS A 161 9.92 15.13 14.61
CA LYS A 161 9.92 16.07 15.75
C LYS A 161 8.59 16.14 16.52
N VAL A 162 7.47 15.84 15.84
CA VAL A 162 6.12 15.88 16.45
C VAL A 162 5.68 14.51 16.99
N PHE A 163 6.39 13.42 16.64
CA PHE A 163 6.03 12.08 17.06
C PHE A 163 6.07 11.91 18.58
N GLY A 164 5.01 11.30 19.15
CA GLY A 164 4.88 11.01 20.57
C GLY A 164 4.73 12.24 21.49
N LYS A 165 4.78 13.44 20.93
CA LYS A 165 4.61 14.72 21.64
C LYS A 165 3.27 15.35 21.27
N VAL A 166 3.24 16.03 20.12
CA VAL A 166 2.02 16.66 19.57
C VAL A 166 1.23 15.64 18.74
N CYS A 167 1.92 14.73 18.03
CA CYS A 167 1.31 13.72 17.20
C CYS A 167 1.20 12.39 17.96
N THR A 168 0.01 12.04 18.38
CA THR A 168 -0.33 10.81 19.10
C THR A 168 -1.59 10.19 18.49
N PRO A 169 -1.94 8.92 18.77
CA PRO A 169 -3.18 8.31 18.29
C PRO A 169 -4.45 9.09 18.67
N LYS A 170 -4.42 9.80 19.81
CA LYS A 170 -5.54 10.65 20.25
C LYS A 170 -5.59 12.01 19.54
N HIS A 171 -4.45 12.50 19.10
CA HIS A 171 -4.29 13.77 18.41
C HIS A 171 -3.38 13.61 17.19
N PRO A 172 -3.85 12.94 16.14
CA PRO A 172 -3.02 12.65 14.97
C PRO A 172 -2.76 13.92 14.16
N VAL A 173 -1.49 14.17 13.85
CA VAL A 173 -1.06 15.28 12.97
C VAL A 173 -0.87 14.79 11.54
N GLY A 174 -0.31 13.59 11.36
CA GLY A 174 -0.10 12.97 10.06
C GLY A 174 -0.96 11.74 9.83
N ALA A 175 -1.18 11.38 8.56
CA ALA A 175 -2.02 10.25 8.17
C ALA A 175 -1.60 8.92 8.81
N CYS A 176 -0.29 8.68 8.95
CA CYS A 176 0.24 7.44 9.55
C CYS A 176 -0.08 7.28 11.05
N MET A 177 -0.65 8.31 11.71
CA MET A 177 -1.05 8.24 13.12
C MET A 177 -2.57 8.12 13.29
N VAL A 178 -3.37 8.30 12.22
CA VAL A 178 -4.83 8.33 12.28
C VAL A 178 -5.42 6.94 12.55
N SER A 179 -4.88 5.89 11.94
CA SER A 179 -5.36 4.52 12.11
C SER A 179 -4.31 3.63 12.78
N ASN A 180 -4.77 2.54 13.41
CA ASN A 180 -3.89 1.55 14.04
C ASN A 180 -2.99 0.82 13.03
N GLU A 181 -3.35 0.84 11.75
CA GLU A 181 -2.57 0.25 10.65
C GLU A 181 -1.48 1.20 10.13
N GLY A 182 -1.54 2.47 10.52
CA GLY A 182 -0.55 3.46 10.11
C GLY A 182 0.81 3.22 10.74
N ALA A 183 1.88 3.39 9.94
CA ALA A 183 3.25 3.12 10.37
C ALA A 183 3.64 3.84 11.68
N CYS A 184 3.27 5.12 11.83
CA CYS A 184 3.56 5.86 13.07
C CYS A 184 2.72 5.36 14.25
N SER A 185 1.44 5.04 14.03
CA SER A 185 0.56 4.52 15.09
C SER A 185 1.03 3.15 15.59
N ALA A 186 1.36 2.24 14.67
CA ALA A 186 1.91 0.94 15.02
C ALA A 186 3.24 1.06 15.77
N TYR A 187 4.12 1.96 15.32
CA TYR A 187 5.39 2.22 16.02
C TYR A 187 5.18 2.84 17.41
N PHE A 188 4.18 3.71 17.57
CA PHE A 188 3.83 4.30 18.87
C PHE A 188 3.34 3.25 19.87
N MET A 189 2.54 2.27 19.40
CA MET A 189 1.96 1.25 20.26
C MET A 189 2.91 0.08 20.56
N TYR A 190 3.75 -0.29 19.60
CA TYR A 190 4.55 -1.53 19.66
C TYR A 190 6.04 -1.32 19.43
N GLY A 191 6.48 -0.12 19.04
CA GLY A 191 7.89 0.19 18.85
C GLY A 191 8.64 0.20 20.19
N VAL A 192 9.84 -0.39 20.20
CA VAL A 192 10.74 -0.45 21.36
C VAL A 192 11.75 0.68 21.25
#